data_b93aa7af2c61fd3403b78700ead6665a
#
_entry.id   b93aa7af2c61fd3403b78700ead6665a
#
_cell.length_a   1.000
_cell.length_b   1.000
_cell.length_c   1.000
_cell.angle_alpha   90.00
_cell.angle_beta   90.00
_cell.angle_gamma   90.00
#
_symmetry.space_group_name_H-M   'P 1'
#
loop_
_entity.id
_entity.type
_entity.pdbx_description
1 polymer ?
#
loop_
_entity_poly.entity_id
_entity_poly.type
_entity_poly.pdbx_seq_one_letter_code
_entity_poly.pdbx_strand_id
1 'polypeptide(L)'
;MKLEALFQNPTALPTAPKVVDELISSFDKASVSTEEIAKKLSADPVLSAKLLRLANSAYYHVSRSIGTVEDAILMLGFVTVRTLVISSGLVSGFKTVPGMDLRQFWRYSLRTAVGAKFIAKACKQNTDLAFTIGMMHAIGQLVIHAGMSEQAQALDKVASPLDERRLEIEKNALGYTYADVGAELANRWKFPPTFGETIAAIPNPGENELAAVIHLAAWRARVDENKLSPDAIAACYPTEVAESLGLEENALIDQMPSLDELSAGLDELIS
;
A
#
# COMPACT_ATOMS: atom_id res chain seq x y z
N MET A 1 7.63 13.51 20.57
CA MET A 1 9.00 13.02 20.16
C MET A 1 9.21 13.50 18.73
N LYS A 2 10.43 13.91 18.33
CA LYS A 2 10.68 14.30 16.93
C LYS A 2 10.61 13.07 16.01
N LEU A 3 10.16 13.25 14.79
CA LEU A 3 10.03 12.17 13.78
C LEU A 3 11.35 11.39 13.61
N GLU A 4 12.50 12.09 13.56
CA GLU A 4 13.81 11.48 13.42
C GLU A 4 14.15 10.51 14.57
N ALA A 5 13.70 10.81 15.79
CA ALA A 5 13.96 9.96 16.96
C ALA A 5 13.20 8.63 16.89
N LEU A 6 12.02 8.60 16.25
CA LEU A 6 11.29 7.37 15.98
C LEU A 6 12.15 6.40 15.13
N PHE A 7 12.78 6.92 14.09
CA PHE A 7 13.61 6.13 13.18
C PHE A 7 15.00 5.76 13.70
N GLN A 8 15.41 6.28 14.85
CA GLN A 8 16.61 5.83 15.55
C GLN A 8 16.36 4.58 16.41
N ASN A 9 15.09 4.22 16.63
CA ASN A 9 14.74 3.01 17.36
C ASN A 9 14.88 1.79 16.42
N PRO A 10 15.79 0.82 16.72
CA PRO A 10 16.02 -0.35 15.87
C PRO A 10 14.78 -1.22 15.68
N THR A 11 13.83 -1.18 16.62
CA THR A 11 12.59 -1.98 16.56
C THR A 11 11.53 -1.37 15.66
N ALA A 12 11.65 -0.08 15.33
CA ALA A 12 10.68 0.63 14.49
C ALA A 12 10.78 0.26 13.01
N LEU A 13 11.93 -0.22 12.57
CA LEU A 13 12.24 -0.46 11.16
C LEU A 13 12.43 -1.95 10.89
N PRO A 14 11.57 -2.57 10.08
CA PRO A 14 11.87 -3.88 9.55
C PRO A 14 12.99 -3.82 8.52
N THR A 15 13.76 -4.89 8.44
CA THR A 15 14.75 -5.05 7.39
C THR A 15 14.06 -5.60 6.14
N ALA A 16 14.04 -4.82 5.06
CA ALA A 16 13.57 -5.32 3.78
C ALA A 16 14.49 -6.47 3.29
N PRO A 17 13.94 -7.54 2.69
CA PRO A 17 14.76 -8.53 2.04
C PRO A 17 15.66 -7.89 0.97
N LYS A 18 16.91 -8.35 0.86
CA LYS A 18 17.91 -7.74 -0.06
C LYS A 18 17.41 -7.62 -1.51
N VAL A 19 16.67 -8.61 -1.99
CA VAL A 19 16.09 -8.60 -3.34
C VAL A 19 15.03 -7.50 -3.49
N VAL A 20 14.32 -7.16 -2.43
CA VAL A 20 13.33 -6.06 -2.42
C VAL A 20 14.04 -4.72 -2.53
N ASP A 21 15.15 -4.49 -1.79
CA ASP A 21 15.97 -3.28 -1.92
C ASP A 21 16.50 -3.09 -3.34
N GLU A 22 16.92 -4.18 -4.00
CA GLU A 22 17.39 -4.15 -5.38
C GLU A 22 16.27 -3.82 -6.37
N LEU A 23 15.06 -4.36 -6.15
CA LEU A 23 13.88 -4.05 -6.96
C LEU A 23 13.41 -2.60 -6.77
N ILE A 24 13.46 -2.07 -5.55
CA ILE A 24 13.20 -0.66 -5.28
C ILE A 24 14.19 0.20 -6.08
N SER A 25 15.47 -0.12 -6.01
CA SER A 25 16.53 0.58 -6.75
C SER A 25 16.36 0.48 -8.29
N SER A 26 15.52 -0.42 -8.78
CA SER A 26 15.24 -0.59 -10.21
C SER A 26 14.20 0.40 -10.77
N PHE A 27 13.49 1.15 -9.91
CA PHE A 27 12.52 2.13 -10.39
C PHE A 27 13.18 3.27 -11.19
N ASP A 28 14.38 3.69 -10.78
CA ASP A 28 15.09 4.83 -11.36
C ASP A 28 16.04 4.43 -12.50
N LYS A 29 16.18 3.12 -12.77
CA LYS A 29 17.10 2.65 -13.81
C LYS A 29 16.37 2.37 -15.12
N ALA A 30 16.75 3.06 -16.18
CA ALA A 30 16.21 2.87 -17.52
C ALA A 30 16.51 1.48 -18.14
N SER A 31 17.53 0.77 -17.64
CA SER A 31 17.90 -0.57 -18.08
C SER A 31 18.24 -1.47 -16.91
N VAL A 32 17.23 -2.12 -16.34
CA VAL A 32 17.47 -3.22 -15.40
C VAL A 32 17.50 -4.51 -16.21
N SER A 33 18.53 -5.34 -16.01
CA SER A 33 18.54 -6.68 -16.57
C SER A 33 17.46 -7.53 -15.94
N THR A 34 16.38 -7.76 -16.68
CA THR A 34 15.27 -8.63 -16.26
C THR A 34 15.77 -10.01 -15.88
N GLU A 35 16.78 -10.52 -16.60
CA GLU A 35 17.44 -11.82 -16.35
C GLU A 35 18.16 -11.83 -15.00
N GLU A 36 18.86 -10.75 -14.65
CA GLU A 36 19.56 -10.64 -13.36
C GLU A 36 18.58 -10.64 -12.19
N ILE A 37 17.50 -9.90 -12.31
CA ILE A 37 16.43 -9.87 -11.30
C ILE A 37 15.74 -11.23 -11.20
N ALA A 38 15.42 -11.86 -12.33
CA ALA A 38 14.84 -13.21 -12.35
C ALA A 38 15.72 -14.20 -11.61
N LYS A 39 17.04 -14.20 -11.88
CA LYS A 39 17.99 -15.07 -11.20
C LYS A 39 18.05 -14.83 -9.69
N LYS A 40 18.00 -13.58 -9.24
CA LYS A 40 18.01 -13.24 -7.81
C LYS A 40 16.71 -13.64 -7.12
N LEU A 41 15.55 -13.42 -7.76
CA LEU A 41 14.26 -13.89 -7.26
C LEU A 41 14.21 -15.41 -7.16
N SER A 42 14.70 -16.12 -8.19
CA SER A 42 14.76 -17.59 -8.22
C SER A 42 15.68 -18.17 -7.14
N ALA A 43 16.65 -17.39 -6.66
CA ALA A 43 17.53 -17.79 -5.55
C ALA A 43 16.87 -17.68 -4.16
N ASP A 44 15.72 -16.99 -4.04
CA ASP A 44 14.94 -16.91 -2.80
C ASP A 44 13.70 -17.83 -2.90
N PRO A 45 13.71 -19.01 -2.26
CA PRO A 45 12.61 -19.97 -2.40
C PRO A 45 11.26 -19.46 -1.87
N VAL A 46 11.28 -18.60 -0.84
CA VAL A 46 10.05 -18.07 -0.22
C VAL A 46 9.40 -17.06 -1.15
N LEU A 47 10.16 -16.09 -1.65
CA LEU A 47 9.65 -15.08 -2.58
C LEU A 47 9.26 -15.71 -3.92
N SER A 48 10.05 -16.67 -4.44
CA SER A 48 9.69 -17.41 -5.65
C SER A 48 8.37 -18.13 -5.51
N ALA A 49 8.20 -18.92 -4.44
CA ALA A 49 6.96 -19.67 -4.22
C ALA A 49 5.75 -18.73 -4.08
N LYS A 50 5.90 -17.60 -3.38
CA LYS A 50 4.86 -16.61 -3.21
C LYS A 50 4.51 -15.92 -4.54
N LEU A 51 5.52 -15.53 -5.31
CA LEU A 51 5.34 -14.96 -6.65
C LEU A 51 4.60 -15.93 -7.59
N LEU A 52 5.00 -17.21 -7.62
CA LEU A 52 4.38 -18.21 -8.50
C LEU A 52 2.93 -18.48 -8.10
N ARG A 53 2.60 -18.50 -6.81
CA ARG A 53 1.21 -18.62 -6.35
C ARG A 53 0.36 -17.41 -6.78
N LEU A 54 0.87 -16.21 -6.58
CA LEU A 54 0.21 -14.98 -7.02
C LEU A 54 0.03 -14.94 -8.54
N ALA A 55 1.06 -15.29 -9.31
CA ALA A 55 1.02 -15.32 -10.76
C ALA A 55 0.00 -16.33 -11.31
N ASN A 56 -0.22 -17.44 -10.61
CA ASN A 56 -1.22 -18.47 -10.96
C ASN A 56 -2.60 -18.21 -10.32
N SER A 57 -2.77 -17.12 -9.59
CA SER A 57 -4.05 -16.79 -8.96
C SER A 57 -5.11 -16.43 -10.00
N ALA A 58 -6.38 -16.52 -9.59
CA ALA A 58 -7.51 -16.11 -10.44
C ALA A 58 -7.45 -14.64 -10.87
N TYR A 59 -6.74 -13.81 -10.13
CA TYR A 59 -6.56 -12.39 -10.43
C TYR A 59 -5.92 -12.11 -11.80
N TYR A 60 -4.92 -12.93 -12.19
CA TYR A 60 -4.17 -12.70 -13.43
C TYR A 60 -4.72 -13.44 -14.64
N HIS A 61 -5.71 -14.33 -14.46
CA HIS A 61 -6.37 -15.08 -15.55
C HIS A 61 -5.40 -15.67 -16.59
N VAL A 62 -4.28 -16.23 -16.13
CA VAL A 62 -3.26 -16.77 -17.02
C VAL A 62 -3.78 -17.99 -17.77
N SER A 63 -3.48 -18.09 -19.06
CA SER A 63 -3.95 -19.17 -19.93
C SER A 63 -3.27 -20.51 -19.70
N ARG A 64 -2.11 -20.51 -19.02
CA ARG A 64 -1.34 -21.71 -18.65
C ARG A 64 -0.71 -21.53 -17.27
N SER A 65 -0.41 -22.63 -16.60
CA SER A 65 0.31 -22.59 -15.33
C SER A 65 1.71 -22.02 -15.50
N ILE A 66 2.08 -21.12 -14.60
CA ILE A 66 3.39 -20.47 -14.52
C ILE A 66 4.25 -21.28 -13.53
N GLY A 67 5.36 -21.82 -13.99
CA GLY A 67 6.23 -22.71 -13.22
C GLY A 67 7.56 -22.08 -12.78
N THR A 68 7.97 -20.96 -13.42
CA THR A 68 9.25 -20.30 -13.14
C THR A 68 9.08 -18.81 -12.96
N VAL A 69 10.05 -18.15 -12.33
CA VAL A 69 10.08 -16.68 -12.18
C VAL A 69 10.19 -16.02 -13.56
N GLU A 70 10.98 -16.60 -14.44
CA GLU A 70 11.15 -16.16 -15.82
C GLU A 70 9.80 -16.20 -16.58
N ASP A 71 9.04 -17.28 -16.46
CA ASP A 71 7.70 -17.39 -17.03
C ASP A 71 6.74 -16.33 -16.43
N ALA A 72 6.82 -16.06 -15.12
CA ALA A 72 6.03 -15.02 -14.48
C ALA A 72 6.34 -13.64 -15.08
N ILE A 73 7.60 -13.31 -15.30
CA ILE A 73 8.00 -12.06 -15.93
C ILE A 73 7.53 -11.99 -17.39
N LEU A 74 7.63 -13.08 -18.14
CA LEU A 74 7.16 -13.14 -19.53
C LEU A 74 5.64 -12.96 -19.64
N MET A 75 4.88 -13.56 -18.74
CA MET A 75 3.40 -13.56 -18.80
C MET A 75 2.78 -12.30 -18.19
N LEU A 76 3.30 -11.82 -17.08
CA LEU A 76 2.75 -10.69 -16.34
C LEU A 76 3.46 -9.36 -16.63
N GLY A 77 4.64 -9.44 -17.18
CA GLY A 77 5.55 -8.29 -17.35
C GLY A 77 6.39 -7.99 -16.10
N PHE A 78 7.56 -7.42 -16.31
CA PHE A 78 8.53 -7.11 -15.25
C PHE A 78 7.94 -6.17 -14.18
N VAL A 79 7.20 -5.13 -14.61
CA VAL A 79 6.62 -4.12 -13.71
C VAL A 79 5.65 -4.76 -12.72
N THR A 80 4.76 -5.64 -13.21
CA THR A 80 3.82 -6.36 -12.35
C THR A 80 4.53 -7.27 -11.35
N VAL A 81 5.52 -8.04 -11.80
CA VAL A 81 6.31 -8.92 -10.94
C VAL A 81 7.05 -8.11 -9.87
N ARG A 82 7.67 -6.99 -10.24
CA ARG A 82 8.32 -6.06 -9.31
C ARG A 82 7.34 -5.58 -8.23
N THR A 83 6.16 -5.11 -8.63
CA THR A 83 5.10 -4.66 -7.72
C THR A 83 4.71 -5.75 -6.71
N LEU A 84 4.49 -6.98 -7.18
CA LEU A 84 4.12 -8.11 -6.32
C LEU A 84 5.21 -8.47 -5.32
N VAL A 85 6.47 -8.52 -5.77
CA VAL A 85 7.59 -8.87 -4.90
C VAL A 85 7.85 -7.80 -3.86
N ILE A 86 7.80 -6.52 -4.23
CA ILE A 86 7.92 -5.41 -3.27
C ILE A 86 6.79 -5.48 -2.24
N SER A 87 5.54 -5.59 -2.67
CA SER A 87 4.39 -5.68 -1.77
C SER A 87 4.48 -6.88 -0.82
N SER A 88 4.89 -8.05 -1.32
CA SER A 88 5.13 -9.24 -0.50
C SER A 88 6.27 -9.03 0.51
N GLY A 89 7.33 -8.35 0.10
CA GLY A 89 8.45 -8.02 0.98
C GLY A 89 8.05 -7.06 2.10
N LEU A 90 7.20 -6.07 1.81
CA LEU A 90 6.63 -5.17 2.82
C LEU A 90 5.87 -5.95 3.89
N VAL A 91 4.94 -6.82 3.48
CA VAL A 91 4.16 -7.66 4.39
C VAL A 91 5.07 -8.54 5.24
N SER A 92 6.06 -9.19 4.61
CA SER A 92 7.01 -10.08 5.29
C SER A 92 7.93 -9.37 6.28
N GLY A 93 8.15 -8.06 6.10
CA GLY A 93 8.96 -7.22 6.97
C GLY A 93 8.32 -6.97 8.34
N PHE A 94 7.00 -6.94 8.42
CA PHE A 94 6.25 -6.66 9.67
C PHE A 94 5.53 -7.92 10.18
N LYS A 95 6.28 -8.82 10.81
CA LYS A 95 5.72 -10.08 11.33
C LYS A 95 4.95 -9.94 12.64
N THR A 96 5.34 -8.97 13.46
CA THR A 96 4.72 -8.71 14.78
C THR A 96 4.84 -7.23 15.07
N VAL A 97 3.72 -6.57 15.31
CA VAL A 97 3.65 -5.17 15.69
C VAL A 97 2.73 -5.04 16.90
N PRO A 98 3.22 -4.57 18.06
CA PRO A 98 2.45 -4.50 19.29
C PRO A 98 1.18 -3.65 19.11
N GLY A 99 0.03 -4.18 19.51
CA GLY A 99 -1.25 -3.47 19.45
C GLY A 99 -1.92 -3.43 18.08
N MET A 100 -1.31 -3.99 17.03
CA MET A 100 -1.89 -3.99 15.68
C MET A 100 -2.46 -5.36 15.31
N ASP A 101 -3.69 -5.37 14.79
CA ASP A 101 -4.21 -6.49 14.01
C ASP A 101 -3.61 -6.43 12.59
N LEU A 102 -2.48 -7.13 12.39
CA LEU A 102 -1.79 -7.15 11.11
C LEU A 102 -2.64 -7.73 9.98
N ARG A 103 -3.55 -8.67 10.28
CA ARG A 103 -4.44 -9.24 9.27
C ARG A 103 -5.42 -8.19 8.76
N GLN A 104 -6.04 -7.42 9.64
CA GLN A 104 -6.91 -6.30 9.28
C GLN A 104 -6.13 -5.22 8.54
N PHE A 105 -4.95 -4.85 9.06
CA PHE A 105 -4.09 -3.83 8.46
C PHE A 105 -3.72 -4.16 7.01
N TRP A 106 -3.23 -5.39 6.76
CA TRP A 106 -2.83 -5.77 5.40
C TRP A 106 -4.02 -5.99 4.47
N ARG A 107 -5.16 -6.43 4.98
CA ARG A 107 -6.41 -6.47 4.19
C ARG A 107 -6.86 -5.08 3.78
N TYR A 108 -6.85 -4.13 4.70
CA TYR A 108 -7.13 -2.72 4.41
C TYR A 108 -6.15 -2.16 3.36
N SER A 109 -4.85 -2.42 3.53
CA SER A 109 -3.82 -1.99 2.58
C SER A 109 -4.00 -2.60 1.19
N LEU A 110 -4.32 -3.90 1.10
CA LEU A 110 -4.59 -4.57 -0.17
C LEU A 110 -5.85 -4.02 -0.85
N ARG A 111 -6.93 -3.84 -0.12
CA ARG A 111 -8.17 -3.24 -0.63
C ARG A 111 -7.92 -1.82 -1.14
N THR A 112 -7.15 -1.03 -0.43
CA THR A 112 -6.72 0.30 -0.90
C THR A 112 -5.90 0.17 -2.20
N ALA A 113 -4.97 -0.77 -2.29
CA ALA A 113 -4.13 -0.95 -3.47
C ALA A 113 -4.92 -1.34 -4.73
N VAL A 114 -5.86 -2.31 -4.60
CA VAL A 114 -6.70 -2.70 -5.75
C VAL A 114 -7.68 -1.60 -6.14
N GLY A 115 -8.24 -0.88 -5.16
CA GLY A 115 -9.06 0.30 -5.39
C GLY A 115 -8.29 1.41 -6.09
N ALA A 116 -7.07 1.71 -5.64
CA ALA A 116 -6.20 2.69 -6.27
C ALA A 116 -5.85 2.31 -7.71
N LYS A 117 -5.57 1.04 -7.97
CA LYS A 117 -5.33 0.54 -9.33
C LYS A 117 -6.55 0.74 -10.24
N PHE A 118 -7.75 0.48 -9.73
CA PHE A 118 -9.00 0.67 -10.45
C PHE A 118 -9.23 2.16 -10.79
N ILE A 119 -9.13 3.03 -9.80
CA ILE A 119 -9.33 4.47 -9.95
C ILE A 119 -8.24 5.07 -10.87
N ALA A 120 -6.97 4.69 -10.67
CA ALA A 120 -5.86 5.13 -11.50
C ALA A 120 -6.09 4.82 -12.99
N LYS A 121 -6.67 3.65 -13.30
CA LYS A 121 -7.00 3.28 -14.69
C LYS A 121 -8.06 4.22 -15.27
N ALA A 122 -9.10 4.57 -14.50
CA ALA A 122 -10.13 5.52 -14.93
C ALA A 122 -9.56 6.92 -15.15
N CYS A 123 -8.64 7.36 -14.28
CA CYS A 123 -7.98 8.67 -14.34
C CYS A 123 -6.72 8.70 -15.24
N LYS A 124 -6.41 7.61 -15.96
CA LYS A 124 -5.23 7.48 -16.84
C LYS A 124 -3.88 7.67 -16.09
N GLN A 125 -3.85 7.37 -14.81
CA GLN A 125 -2.65 7.35 -13.98
C GLN A 125 -1.93 6.00 -14.04
N ASN A 126 -0.69 5.95 -13.53
CA ASN A 126 0.09 4.72 -13.49
C ASN A 126 -0.50 3.73 -12.47
N THR A 127 -1.11 2.67 -12.97
CA THR A 127 -1.85 1.68 -12.19
C THR A 127 -0.97 0.83 -11.25
N ASP A 128 0.26 0.50 -11.67
CA ASP A 128 1.18 -0.30 -10.86
C ASP A 128 1.81 0.54 -9.73
N LEU A 129 2.10 1.82 -10.02
CA LEU A 129 2.55 2.77 -9.03
C LEU A 129 1.45 3.04 -7.99
N ALA A 130 0.20 3.25 -8.44
CA ALA A 130 -0.95 3.42 -7.57
C ALA A 130 -1.16 2.20 -6.66
N PHE A 131 -1.05 0.97 -7.19
CA PHE A 131 -1.12 -0.25 -6.41
C PHE A 131 -0.01 -0.30 -5.34
N THR A 132 1.25 -0.06 -5.72
CA THR A 132 2.38 -0.14 -4.78
C THR A 132 2.26 0.89 -3.67
N ILE A 133 1.94 2.15 -4.00
CA ILE A 133 1.73 3.20 -2.99
C ILE A 133 0.49 2.90 -2.14
N GLY A 134 -0.58 2.37 -2.75
CA GLY A 134 -1.77 1.92 -2.02
C GLY A 134 -1.46 0.86 -0.96
N MET A 135 -0.56 -0.09 -1.27
CA MET A 135 -0.06 -1.05 -0.27
C MET A 135 0.72 -0.38 0.87
N MET A 136 1.37 0.75 0.59
CA MET A 136 2.24 1.47 1.55
C MET A 136 1.53 2.61 2.28
N HIS A 137 0.36 3.04 1.84
CA HIS A 137 -0.26 4.30 2.25
C HIS A 137 -0.37 4.52 3.77
N ALA A 138 -0.60 3.45 4.51
CA ALA A 138 -0.77 3.48 5.97
C ALA A 138 0.41 2.86 6.74
N ILE A 139 1.52 2.51 6.07
CA ILE A 139 2.64 1.76 6.66
C ILE A 139 3.28 2.49 7.86
N GLY A 140 3.18 3.80 7.91
CA GLY A 140 3.65 4.60 9.05
C GLY A 140 2.96 4.25 10.37
N GLN A 141 1.72 3.74 10.34
CA GLN A 141 1.05 3.24 11.54
C GLN A 141 1.81 2.06 12.15
N LEU A 142 2.32 1.13 11.31
CA LEU A 142 3.13 0.01 11.79
C LEU A 142 4.44 0.49 12.43
N VAL A 143 5.08 1.49 11.83
CA VAL A 143 6.32 2.09 12.37
C VAL A 143 6.06 2.78 13.71
N ILE A 144 4.98 3.54 13.84
CA ILE A 144 4.57 4.20 15.10
C ILE A 144 4.32 3.14 16.19
N HIS A 145 3.56 2.09 15.90
CA HIS A 145 3.28 1.02 16.87
C HIS A 145 4.53 0.22 17.25
N ALA A 146 5.41 -0.06 16.30
CA ALA A 146 6.66 -0.76 16.57
C ALA A 146 7.64 0.07 17.39
N GLY A 147 7.74 1.37 17.11
CA GLY A 147 8.71 2.28 17.73
C GLY A 147 8.23 2.97 18.99
N MET A 148 6.90 3.14 19.15
CA MET A 148 6.26 3.89 20.25
C MET A 148 4.99 3.19 20.74
N SER A 149 5.08 1.91 21.05
CA SER A 149 3.94 1.02 21.31
C SER A 149 2.95 1.56 22.38
N GLU A 150 3.44 2.10 23.48
CA GLU A 150 2.56 2.62 24.55
C GLU A 150 1.77 3.85 24.09
N GLN A 151 2.43 4.79 23.41
CA GLN A 151 1.79 5.98 22.88
C GLN A 151 0.79 5.63 21.75
N ALA A 152 1.18 4.72 20.86
CA ALA A 152 0.31 4.24 19.78
C ALA A 152 -0.97 3.60 20.34
N GLN A 153 -0.86 2.72 21.33
CA GLN A 153 -2.01 2.10 21.98
C GLN A 153 -2.87 3.10 22.78
N ALA A 154 -2.26 4.17 23.30
CA ALA A 154 -3.03 5.25 23.94
C ALA A 154 -3.85 6.04 22.88
N LEU A 155 -3.29 6.27 21.71
CA LEU A 155 -4.01 6.90 20.58
C LEU A 155 -5.15 6.00 20.07
N ASP A 156 -4.94 4.68 20.01
CA ASP A 156 -5.96 3.72 19.55
C ASP A 156 -7.22 3.73 20.41
N LYS A 157 -7.09 4.05 21.69
CA LYS A 157 -8.25 4.20 22.59
C LYS A 157 -9.10 5.43 22.28
N VAL A 158 -8.52 6.42 21.62
CA VAL A 158 -9.21 7.67 21.23
C VAL A 158 -9.72 7.59 19.80
N ALA A 159 -8.90 7.08 18.91
CA ALA A 159 -9.19 6.87 17.50
C ALA A 159 -8.44 5.64 17.01
N SER A 160 -9.18 4.63 16.56
CA SER A 160 -8.56 3.42 15.99
C SER A 160 -7.74 3.75 14.74
N PRO A 161 -6.86 2.84 14.28
CA PRO A 161 -6.10 3.03 13.05
C PRO A 161 -6.96 3.34 11.80
N LEU A 162 -8.24 2.91 11.80
CA LEU A 162 -9.20 3.16 10.70
C LEU A 162 -10.18 4.30 10.99
N ASP A 163 -10.02 5.04 12.09
CA ASP A 163 -10.84 6.22 12.38
C ASP A 163 -10.43 7.38 11.47
N GLU A 164 -11.40 8.09 10.90
CA GLU A 164 -11.13 9.25 10.03
C GLU A 164 -10.39 10.39 10.76
N ARG A 165 -10.62 10.53 12.08
CA ARG A 165 -9.95 11.52 12.92
C ARG A 165 -8.53 11.15 13.30
N ARG A 166 -8.05 9.95 12.91
CA ARG A 166 -6.74 9.44 13.32
C ARG A 166 -5.61 10.40 13.00
N LEU A 167 -5.61 10.97 11.81
CA LEU A 167 -4.58 11.93 11.37
C LEU A 167 -4.52 13.17 12.25
N GLU A 168 -5.67 13.75 12.57
CA GLU A 168 -5.75 14.92 13.45
C GLU A 168 -5.24 14.62 14.86
N ILE A 169 -5.67 13.49 15.42
CA ILE A 169 -5.26 13.04 16.76
C ILE A 169 -3.76 12.77 16.82
N GLU A 170 -3.18 12.12 15.82
CA GLU A 170 -1.73 11.94 15.72
C GLU A 170 -1.00 13.27 15.62
N LYS A 171 -1.47 14.18 14.75
CA LYS A 171 -0.86 15.51 14.59
C LYS A 171 -0.83 16.29 15.89
N ASN A 172 -1.94 16.27 16.63
CA ASN A 172 -2.06 16.96 17.92
C ASN A 172 -1.19 16.33 19.01
N ALA A 173 -1.12 15.00 19.09
CA ALA A 173 -0.41 14.30 20.13
C ALA A 173 1.09 14.13 19.87
N LEU A 174 1.49 13.89 18.61
CA LEU A 174 2.85 13.56 18.23
C LEU A 174 3.56 14.71 17.49
N GLY A 175 2.80 15.63 16.87
CA GLY A 175 3.31 16.68 15.98
C GLY A 175 3.49 16.24 14.52
N TYR A 176 3.24 14.96 14.22
CA TYR A 176 3.28 14.35 12.88
C TYR A 176 2.23 13.25 12.76
N THR A 177 1.98 12.79 11.54
CA THR A 177 0.99 11.77 11.22
C THR A 177 1.64 10.48 10.74
N TYR A 178 0.88 9.39 10.62
CA TYR A 178 1.37 8.17 9.99
C TYR A 178 1.73 8.39 8.51
N ALA A 179 1.12 9.35 7.82
CA ALA A 179 1.50 9.68 6.45
C ALA A 179 2.90 10.31 6.39
N ASP A 180 3.23 11.22 7.33
CA ASP A 180 4.58 11.79 7.47
C ASP A 180 5.61 10.68 7.74
N VAL A 181 5.27 9.72 8.62
CA VAL A 181 6.12 8.58 8.95
C VAL A 181 6.30 7.64 7.76
N GLY A 182 5.22 7.35 7.03
CA GLY A 182 5.26 6.49 5.84
C GLY A 182 6.11 7.10 4.72
N ALA A 183 5.99 8.41 4.51
CA ALA A 183 6.82 9.14 3.55
C ALA A 183 8.31 9.08 3.90
N GLU A 184 8.66 9.32 5.16
CA GLU A 184 10.05 9.20 5.62
C GLU A 184 10.58 7.76 5.50
N LEU A 185 9.75 6.74 5.77
CA LEU A 185 10.13 5.34 5.57
C LEU A 185 10.43 5.06 4.08
N ALA A 186 9.60 5.54 3.17
CA ALA A 186 9.82 5.38 1.73
C ALA A 186 11.17 6.01 1.30
N ASN A 187 11.49 7.19 1.81
CA ASN A 187 12.76 7.86 1.55
C ASN A 187 13.95 7.04 2.08
N ARG A 188 13.87 6.51 3.31
CA ARG A 188 14.92 5.68 3.91
C ARG A 188 15.13 4.36 3.17
N TRP A 189 14.09 3.79 2.64
CA TRP A 189 14.16 2.60 1.79
C TRP A 189 14.53 2.93 0.35
N LYS A 190 14.85 4.19 0.06
CA LYS A 190 15.30 4.65 -1.26
C LYS A 190 14.30 4.39 -2.39
N PHE A 191 13.01 4.46 -2.07
CA PHE A 191 12.00 4.56 -3.10
C PHE A 191 12.18 5.88 -3.88
N PRO A 192 11.76 5.94 -5.15
CA PRO A 192 11.72 7.20 -5.88
C PRO A 192 10.99 8.29 -5.09
N PRO A 193 11.41 9.58 -5.20
CA PRO A 193 10.82 10.70 -4.45
C PRO A 193 9.29 10.75 -4.55
N THR A 194 8.73 10.39 -5.71
CA THR A 194 7.28 10.32 -5.94
C THR A 194 6.54 9.49 -4.89
N PHE A 195 7.15 8.43 -4.33
CA PHE A 195 6.51 7.63 -3.29
C PHE A 195 6.31 8.42 -2.01
N GLY A 196 7.39 9.02 -1.50
CA GLY A 196 7.33 9.83 -0.27
C GLY A 196 6.43 11.04 -0.43
N GLU A 197 6.55 11.77 -1.53
CA GLU A 197 5.73 12.93 -1.88
C GLU A 197 4.25 12.56 -1.96
N THR A 198 3.91 11.48 -2.63
CA THR A 198 2.52 11.01 -2.75
C THR A 198 1.98 10.57 -1.39
N ILE A 199 2.72 9.75 -0.62
CA ILE A 199 2.25 9.27 0.69
C ILE A 199 2.01 10.45 1.64
N ALA A 200 2.90 11.43 1.68
CA ALA A 200 2.73 12.63 2.51
C ALA A 200 1.49 13.46 2.10
N ALA A 201 1.16 13.47 0.82
CA ALA A 201 0.04 14.22 0.28
C ALA A 201 -1.32 13.52 0.40
N ILE A 202 -1.37 12.20 0.68
CA ILE A 202 -2.63 11.44 0.75
C ILE A 202 -3.68 12.09 1.67
N PRO A 203 -3.35 12.60 2.87
CA PRO A 203 -4.33 13.24 3.74
C PRO A 203 -4.98 14.50 3.15
N ASN A 204 -4.23 15.24 2.36
CA ASN A 204 -4.68 16.46 1.67
C ASN A 204 -4.00 16.52 0.30
N PRO A 205 -4.58 15.90 -0.74
CA PRO A 205 -3.91 15.70 -2.03
C PRO A 205 -3.55 16.97 -2.79
N GLY A 206 -4.35 18.05 -2.67
CA GLY A 206 -4.14 19.26 -3.45
C GLY A 206 -4.10 18.95 -4.95
N GLU A 207 -2.99 19.33 -5.62
CA GLU A 207 -2.77 19.09 -7.05
C GLU A 207 -2.10 17.72 -7.34
N ASN A 208 -1.82 16.90 -6.32
CA ASN A 208 -1.21 15.58 -6.51
C ASN A 208 -2.29 14.56 -6.88
N GLU A 209 -2.52 14.37 -8.18
CA GLU A 209 -3.54 13.45 -8.70
C GLU A 209 -3.36 12.01 -8.21
N LEU A 210 -2.11 11.54 -8.09
CA LEU A 210 -1.85 10.18 -7.59
C LEU A 210 -2.22 10.06 -6.10
N ALA A 211 -1.93 11.08 -5.30
CA ALA A 211 -2.37 11.12 -3.91
C ALA A 211 -3.90 11.18 -3.80
N ALA A 212 -4.57 11.91 -4.69
CA ALA A 212 -6.03 11.95 -4.76
C ALA A 212 -6.63 10.57 -5.07
N VAL A 213 -6.04 9.84 -6.02
CA VAL A 213 -6.41 8.45 -6.34
C VAL A 213 -6.29 7.55 -5.09
N ILE A 214 -5.16 7.64 -4.38
CA ILE A 214 -4.94 6.82 -3.17
C ILE A 214 -5.88 7.24 -2.03
N HIS A 215 -6.12 8.54 -1.87
CA HIS A 215 -7.07 9.07 -0.88
C HIS A 215 -8.47 8.46 -1.05
N LEU A 216 -9.00 8.50 -2.27
CA LEU A 216 -10.31 7.93 -2.60
C LEU A 216 -10.35 6.41 -2.37
N ALA A 217 -9.29 5.71 -2.77
CA ALA A 217 -9.17 4.27 -2.57
C ALA A 217 -9.10 3.90 -1.07
N ALA A 218 -8.34 4.65 -0.28
CA ALA A 218 -8.24 4.47 1.17
C ALA A 218 -9.56 4.78 1.88
N TRP A 219 -10.27 5.84 1.46
CA TRP A 219 -11.62 6.12 1.93
C TRP A 219 -12.56 4.93 1.63
N ARG A 220 -12.59 4.45 0.39
CA ARG A 220 -13.47 3.33 0.00
C ARG A 220 -13.15 2.06 0.79
N ALA A 221 -11.87 1.74 0.97
CA ALA A 221 -11.47 0.58 1.75
C ALA A 221 -11.82 0.72 3.26
N ARG A 222 -11.70 1.93 3.83
CA ARG A 222 -12.07 2.23 5.22
C ARG A 222 -13.57 2.10 5.46
N VAL A 223 -14.38 2.60 4.53
CA VAL A 223 -15.84 2.45 4.56
C VAL A 223 -16.25 0.97 4.63
N ASP A 224 -15.60 0.15 3.83
CA ASP A 224 -15.83 -1.28 3.73
C ASP A 224 -15.39 -2.02 5.01
N GLU A 225 -14.17 -1.73 5.52
CA GLU A 225 -13.65 -2.33 6.75
C GLU A 225 -14.49 -1.97 7.97
N ASN A 226 -15.01 -0.74 8.05
CA ASN A 226 -15.86 -0.26 9.13
C ASN A 226 -17.33 -0.63 8.95
N LYS A 227 -17.72 -1.21 7.79
CA LYS A 227 -19.11 -1.57 7.45
C LYS A 227 -20.08 -0.41 7.66
N LEU A 228 -19.73 0.76 7.15
CA LEU A 228 -20.54 1.97 7.32
C LEU A 228 -21.91 1.81 6.62
N SER A 229 -22.94 2.43 7.21
CA SER A 229 -24.26 2.50 6.59
C SER A 229 -24.25 3.40 5.33
N PRO A 230 -25.18 3.24 4.39
CA PRO A 230 -25.27 4.11 3.21
C PRO A 230 -25.31 5.59 3.54
N ASP A 231 -26.04 6.00 4.59
CA ASP A 231 -26.11 7.39 5.03
C ASP A 231 -24.75 7.90 5.55
N ALA A 232 -24.03 7.07 6.31
CA ALA A 232 -22.69 7.41 6.80
C ALA A 232 -21.67 7.48 5.65
N ILE A 233 -21.81 6.63 4.64
CA ILE A 233 -20.98 6.65 3.43
C ILE A 233 -21.18 7.97 2.68
N ALA A 234 -22.45 8.35 2.43
CA ALA A 234 -22.78 9.60 1.76
C ALA A 234 -22.26 10.83 2.55
N ALA A 235 -22.39 10.81 3.89
CA ALA A 235 -21.95 11.91 4.74
C ALA A 235 -20.42 12.11 4.76
N CYS A 236 -19.62 11.06 4.51
CA CYS A 236 -18.15 11.13 4.51
C CYS A 236 -17.54 11.00 3.11
N TYR A 237 -18.34 11.11 2.05
CA TYR A 237 -17.82 11.04 0.68
C TYR A 237 -16.88 12.21 0.38
N PRO A 238 -15.65 11.96 -0.10
CA PRO A 238 -14.66 13.00 -0.36
C PRO A 238 -14.90 13.71 -1.71
N THR A 239 -15.99 14.46 -1.80
CA THR A 239 -16.49 15.09 -3.03
C THR A 239 -15.43 15.95 -3.72
N GLU A 240 -14.78 16.87 -2.98
CA GLU A 240 -13.77 17.76 -3.56
C GLU A 240 -12.60 16.98 -4.20
N VAL A 241 -12.19 15.86 -3.58
CA VAL A 241 -11.10 15.03 -4.11
C VAL A 241 -11.57 14.25 -5.34
N ALA A 242 -12.81 13.77 -5.36
CA ALA A 242 -13.38 13.08 -6.53
C ALA A 242 -13.52 14.05 -7.73
N GLU A 243 -14.02 15.24 -7.49
CA GLU A 243 -14.14 16.30 -8.50
C GLU A 243 -12.79 16.72 -9.08
N SER A 244 -11.74 16.81 -8.25
CA SER A 244 -10.38 17.14 -8.73
C SER A 244 -9.83 16.14 -9.75
N LEU A 245 -10.32 14.89 -9.71
CA LEU A 245 -9.98 13.84 -10.68
C LEU A 245 -10.99 13.74 -11.83
N GLY A 246 -11.98 14.63 -11.90
CA GLY A 246 -13.03 14.61 -12.90
C GLY A 246 -13.99 13.42 -12.77
N LEU A 247 -14.10 12.83 -11.59
CA LEU A 247 -15.03 11.75 -11.30
C LEU A 247 -16.41 12.33 -10.95
N GLU A 248 -17.46 11.70 -11.48
CA GLU A 248 -18.83 12.06 -11.14
C GLU A 248 -19.12 11.73 -9.65
N GLU A 249 -20.09 12.47 -9.08
CA GLU A 249 -20.57 12.23 -7.72
C GLU A 249 -21.02 10.76 -7.57
N ASN A 250 -20.58 10.13 -6.51
CA ASN A 250 -20.85 8.71 -6.20
C ASN A 250 -20.32 7.67 -7.20
N ALA A 251 -19.55 8.06 -8.24
CA ALA A 251 -19.01 7.13 -9.22
C ALA A 251 -18.26 5.94 -8.58
N LEU A 252 -17.56 6.17 -7.47
CA LEU A 252 -16.85 5.11 -6.73
C LEU A 252 -17.78 4.15 -5.99
N ILE A 253 -19.00 4.58 -5.67
CA ILE A 253 -20.01 3.74 -5.00
C ILE A 253 -20.75 2.92 -6.04
N ASP A 254 -21.15 3.53 -7.15
CA ASP A 254 -22.04 2.95 -8.12
C ASP A 254 -21.34 2.10 -9.20
N GLN A 255 -20.13 2.50 -9.61
CA GLN A 255 -19.43 1.91 -10.75
C GLN A 255 -18.23 1.03 -10.36
N MET A 256 -17.70 1.19 -9.15
CA MET A 256 -16.56 0.40 -8.69
C MET A 256 -17.06 -0.98 -8.25
N PRO A 257 -16.47 -2.08 -8.78
CA PRO A 257 -16.74 -3.42 -8.26
C PRO A 257 -16.44 -3.50 -6.76
N SER A 258 -17.00 -4.49 -6.08
CA SER A 258 -16.67 -4.71 -4.67
C SER A 258 -15.17 -4.91 -4.49
N LEU A 259 -14.62 -4.45 -3.36
CA LEU A 259 -13.19 -4.63 -3.08
C LEU A 259 -12.81 -6.11 -2.92
N ASP A 260 -13.77 -6.96 -2.55
CA ASP A 260 -13.58 -8.41 -2.51
C ASP A 260 -13.42 -9.00 -3.93
N GLU A 261 -14.21 -8.53 -4.90
CA GLU A 261 -14.03 -8.92 -6.30
C GLU A 261 -12.70 -8.41 -6.86
N LEU A 262 -12.34 -7.14 -6.58
CA LEU A 262 -11.09 -6.56 -7.04
C LEU A 262 -9.83 -7.19 -6.41
N SER A 263 -9.92 -7.76 -5.21
CA SER A 263 -8.81 -8.42 -4.52
C SER A 263 -8.82 -9.95 -4.66
N ALA A 264 -9.84 -10.52 -5.30
CA ALA A 264 -9.98 -11.98 -5.42
C ALA A 264 -8.72 -12.64 -6.01
N GLY A 265 -8.14 -13.58 -5.25
CA GLY A 265 -6.92 -14.28 -5.65
C GLY A 265 -5.61 -13.57 -5.25
N LEU A 266 -5.65 -12.42 -4.56
CA LEU A 266 -4.47 -11.72 -4.03
C LEU A 266 -4.26 -11.95 -2.53
N ASP A 267 -5.08 -12.77 -1.84
CA ASP A 267 -4.94 -13.05 -0.41
C ASP A 267 -3.56 -13.58 -0.03
N GLU A 268 -2.91 -14.31 -0.95
CA GLU A 268 -1.53 -14.78 -0.80
C GLU A 268 -0.51 -13.65 -0.63
N LEU A 269 -0.83 -12.44 -1.08
CA LEU A 269 0.05 -11.28 -0.93
C LEU A 269 0.21 -10.88 0.53
N ILE A 270 -0.85 -11.06 1.31
CA ILE A 270 -0.97 -10.62 2.71
C ILE A 270 -0.97 -11.77 3.72
N SER A 271 -0.75 -13.00 3.26
CA SER A 271 -0.68 -14.21 4.10
C SER A 271 0.74 -14.47 4.65
#